data_5c11ab213b74a5eaa6dcb814403af9f9
#
_entry.id   5c11ab213b74a5eaa6dcb814403af9f9
#
_cell.length_a   1.000
_cell.length_b   1.000
_cell.length_c   1.000
_cell.angle_alpha   90.00
_cell.angle_beta   90.00
_cell.angle_gamma   90.00
#
_symmetry.space_group_name_H-M   'P 1'
#
loop_
_entity.id
_entity.type
_entity.pdbx_description
1 polymer ?
#
loop_
_entity_poly.entity_id
_entity_poly.type
_entity_poly.pdbx_seq_one_letter_code
_entity_poly.pdbx_strand_id
1 'polypeptide(L)'
;DSRGYVWSGGYYNLKRINVQTKDIRLYHGLHSVTAIIEKDDKSMWIGTATGLFLLDIESGKYERIQLPVESTYVYSLYQTKQGSLYIGTSGSGVLIYDPQTKLFTHYYTGNCAMISNNIYTILSDEDNEILLSTENGLTSFYPKQKTFYNWTKEMGLMTTHFNALSGTLRRNNNFIF
;
A
#
# COMPACT_ATOMS: atom_id res chain seq x y z
N ASP A 1 -5.07 13.17 5.84
CA ASP A 1 -4.04 13.78 5.00
C ASP A 1 -3.35 14.94 5.74
N SER A 2 -2.27 15.47 5.17
CA SER A 2 -1.47 16.56 5.75
C SER A 2 -2.26 17.86 5.97
N ARG A 3 -3.40 18.04 5.30
CA ARG A 3 -4.30 19.19 5.43
C ARG A 3 -5.42 18.99 6.45
N GLY A 4 -5.41 17.88 7.20
CA GLY A 4 -6.38 17.61 8.25
C GLY A 4 -7.73 17.06 7.78
N TYR A 5 -7.80 16.54 6.55
CA TYR A 5 -8.99 15.81 6.06
C TYR A 5 -8.88 14.33 6.36
N VAL A 6 -10.02 13.71 6.66
CA VAL A 6 -10.17 12.26 6.72
C VAL A 6 -10.66 11.74 5.38
N TRP A 7 -10.04 10.66 4.91
CA TRP A 7 -10.43 9.97 3.70
C TRP A 7 -11.06 8.64 4.05
N SER A 8 -12.14 8.30 3.38
CA SER A 8 -12.85 7.04 3.56
C SER A 8 -13.20 6.45 2.20
N GLY A 9 -12.68 5.27 1.95
CA GLY A 9 -12.98 4.47 0.77
C GLY A 9 -13.90 3.31 1.12
N GLY A 10 -14.68 2.87 0.15
CA GLY A 10 -15.58 1.75 0.29
C GLY A 10 -15.98 1.17 -1.05
N TYR A 11 -17.05 0.36 -1.03
CA TYR A 11 -17.48 -0.36 -2.22
C TYR A 11 -17.93 0.56 -3.38
N TYR A 12 -18.59 1.70 -3.07
CA TYR A 12 -19.22 2.54 -4.10
C TYR A 12 -18.52 3.88 -4.36
N ASN A 13 -17.87 4.48 -3.34
CA ASN A 13 -17.36 5.84 -3.45
C ASN A 13 -16.15 6.06 -2.56
N LEU A 14 -15.30 7.00 -2.99
CA LEU A 14 -14.27 7.62 -2.17
C LEU A 14 -14.82 8.94 -1.61
N LYS A 15 -14.58 9.21 -0.34
CA LYS A 15 -15.02 10.42 0.38
C LYS A 15 -13.84 11.13 1.01
N ARG A 16 -13.86 12.46 0.96
CA ARG A 16 -13.00 13.34 1.74
C ARG A 16 -13.87 14.13 2.72
N ILE A 17 -13.52 14.12 3.99
CA ILE A 17 -14.30 14.71 5.08
C ILE A 17 -13.46 15.77 5.77
N ASN A 18 -13.94 17.01 5.83
CA ASN A 18 -13.35 18.04 6.67
C ASN A 18 -13.75 17.77 8.13
N VAL A 19 -12.77 17.53 8.99
CA VAL A 19 -13.04 17.19 10.39
C VAL A 19 -13.65 18.35 11.18
N GLN A 20 -13.34 19.59 10.81
CA GLN A 20 -13.81 20.80 11.50
C GLN A 20 -15.20 21.21 11.03
N THR A 21 -15.40 21.40 9.71
CA THR A 21 -16.64 21.89 9.14
C THR A 21 -17.69 20.79 8.91
N LYS A 22 -17.26 19.50 8.92
CA LYS A 22 -18.08 18.32 8.60
C LYS A 22 -18.49 18.22 7.13
N ASP A 23 -17.95 19.09 6.28
CA ASP A 23 -18.22 19.02 4.84
C ASP A 23 -17.67 17.73 4.26
N ILE A 24 -18.47 17.13 3.37
CA ILE A 24 -18.12 15.87 2.68
C ILE A 24 -18.05 16.12 1.18
N ARG A 25 -16.91 15.78 0.59
CA ARG A 25 -16.77 15.73 -0.86
C ARG A 25 -16.74 14.28 -1.33
N LEU A 26 -17.55 13.95 -2.32
CA LEU A 26 -17.59 12.63 -2.96
C LEU A 26 -16.75 12.63 -4.24
N TYR A 27 -16.03 11.55 -4.46
CA TYR A 27 -15.33 11.24 -5.71
C TYR A 27 -15.96 10.00 -6.31
N HIS A 28 -16.65 10.18 -7.43
CA HIS A 28 -17.40 9.11 -8.09
C HIS A 28 -16.50 8.31 -9.05
N GLY A 29 -16.88 7.07 -9.32
CA GLY A 29 -16.19 6.20 -10.27
C GLY A 29 -15.00 5.40 -9.71
N LEU A 30 -14.54 5.72 -8.49
CA LEU A 30 -13.57 4.90 -7.76
C LEU A 30 -14.33 3.94 -6.86
N HIS A 31 -14.35 2.65 -7.25
CA HIS A 31 -15.09 1.60 -6.56
C HIS A 31 -14.15 0.61 -5.87
N SER A 32 -14.66 -0.08 -4.85
CA SER A 32 -13.93 -1.12 -4.11
C SER A 32 -12.54 -0.63 -3.67
N VAL A 33 -12.51 0.56 -3.07
CA VAL A 33 -11.29 1.20 -2.57
C VAL A 33 -10.76 0.40 -1.39
N THR A 34 -9.51 -0.01 -1.47
CA THR A 34 -8.81 -0.86 -0.50
C THR A 34 -7.68 -0.14 0.22
N ALA A 35 -7.03 0.83 -0.45
CA ALA A 35 -5.93 1.59 0.11
C ALA A 35 -5.98 3.05 -0.34
N ILE A 36 -5.65 3.97 0.56
CA ILE A 36 -5.63 5.40 0.31
C ILE A 36 -4.40 5.98 0.98
N ILE A 37 -3.50 6.59 0.22
CA ILE A 37 -2.38 7.32 0.77
C ILE A 37 -2.17 8.65 0.05
N GLU A 38 -1.69 9.63 0.78
CA GLU A 38 -1.32 10.93 0.21
C GLU A 38 -0.03 10.79 -0.59
N LYS A 39 -0.05 11.24 -1.86
CA LYS A 39 1.15 11.35 -2.68
C LYS A 39 1.86 12.67 -2.42
N ASP A 40 1.10 13.75 -2.46
CA ASP A 40 1.51 15.13 -2.23
C ASP A 40 0.28 15.98 -1.82
N ASP A 41 0.46 17.29 -1.65
CA ASP A 41 -0.61 18.22 -1.25
C ASP A 41 -1.78 18.33 -2.26
N LYS A 42 -1.61 17.83 -3.49
CA LYS A 42 -2.59 17.92 -4.60
C LYS A 42 -3.17 16.58 -5.01
N SER A 43 -2.52 15.48 -4.66
CA SER A 43 -2.89 14.18 -5.20
C SER A 43 -2.83 13.03 -4.20
N MET A 44 -3.68 12.02 -4.45
CA MET A 44 -3.78 10.80 -3.65
C MET A 44 -3.53 9.57 -4.52
N TRP A 45 -2.81 8.60 -3.99
CA TRP A 45 -2.78 7.25 -4.52
C TRP A 45 -3.97 6.47 -3.99
N ILE A 46 -4.72 5.85 -4.88
CA ILE A 46 -5.92 5.07 -4.56
C ILE A 46 -5.75 3.64 -5.08
N GLY A 47 -5.59 2.70 -4.15
CA GLY A 47 -5.64 1.27 -4.44
C GLY A 47 -7.09 0.77 -4.44
N THR A 48 -7.41 -0.08 -5.37
CA THR A 48 -8.75 -0.67 -5.51
C THR A 48 -8.66 -2.16 -5.87
N ALA A 49 -9.80 -2.84 -5.85
CA ALA A 49 -9.90 -4.21 -6.38
C ALA A 49 -9.59 -4.31 -7.88
N THR A 50 -9.59 -3.21 -8.62
CA THR A 50 -9.39 -3.20 -10.07
C THR A 50 -8.11 -2.51 -10.53
N GLY A 51 -7.33 -1.96 -9.60
CA GLY A 51 -6.06 -1.34 -9.94
C GLY A 51 -5.62 -0.20 -9.04
N LEU A 52 -4.58 0.47 -9.49
CA LEU A 52 -4.02 1.67 -8.88
C LEU A 52 -4.47 2.90 -9.67
N PHE A 53 -4.87 3.93 -8.94
CA PHE A 53 -5.28 5.22 -9.50
C PHE A 53 -4.54 6.37 -8.83
N LEU A 54 -4.27 7.41 -9.61
CA LEU A 54 -3.80 8.70 -9.12
C LEU A 54 -4.95 9.70 -9.23
N LEU A 55 -5.40 10.22 -8.09
CA LEU A 55 -6.49 11.18 -7.98
C LEU A 55 -5.92 12.59 -7.79
N ASP A 56 -6.34 13.54 -8.63
CA ASP A 56 -6.18 14.97 -8.39
C ASP A 56 -7.30 15.44 -7.47
N ILE A 57 -6.94 15.96 -6.31
CA ILE A 57 -7.88 16.28 -5.22
C ILE A 57 -8.78 17.45 -5.58
N GLU A 58 -8.25 18.44 -6.29
CA GLU A 58 -8.99 19.68 -6.61
C GLU A 58 -10.00 19.45 -7.73
N SER A 59 -9.57 18.91 -8.84
CA SER A 59 -10.45 18.65 -9.99
C SER A 59 -11.35 17.43 -9.79
N GLY A 60 -10.94 16.47 -8.94
CA GLY A 60 -11.60 15.17 -8.77
C GLY A 60 -11.36 14.22 -9.95
N LYS A 61 -10.50 14.59 -10.89
CA LYS A 61 -10.12 13.71 -12.00
C LYS A 61 -9.12 12.67 -11.49
N TYR A 62 -9.18 11.47 -12.05
CA TYR A 62 -8.22 10.42 -11.74
C TYR A 62 -7.75 9.73 -13.02
N GLU A 63 -6.53 9.22 -12.98
CA GLU A 63 -5.95 8.40 -14.03
C GLU A 63 -5.59 7.02 -13.46
N ARG A 64 -5.73 6.00 -14.30
CA ARG A 64 -5.32 4.64 -13.97
C ARG A 64 -3.83 4.47 -14.26
N ILE A 65 -3.09 3.97 -13.27
CA ILE A 65 -1.70 3.55 -13.46
C ILE A 65 -1.72 2.09 -13.89
N GLN A 66 -1.24 1.83 -15.10
CA GLN A 66 -1.19 0.47 -15.64
C GLN A 66 -0.14 -0.35 -14.90
N LEU A 67 -0.57 -1.35 -14.14
CA LEU A 67 0.32 -2.29 -13.46
C LEU A 67 0.85 -3.36 -14.44
N PRO A 68 2.13 -3.75 -14.39
CA PRO A 68 2.74 -4.73 -15.29
C PRO A 68 2.48 -6.18 -14.83
N VAL A 69 1.30 -6.47 -14.30
CA VAL A 69 0.90 -7.76 -13.73
C VAL A 69 -0.55 -8.09 -14.08
N GLU A 70 -0.92 -9.37 -14.08
CA GLU A 70 -2.27 -9.81 -14.39
C GLU A 70 -3.27 -9.46 -13.28
N SER A 71 -2.94 -9.80 -12.03
CA SER A 71 -3.78 -9.43 -10.89
C SER A 71 -3.57 -7.97 -10.52
N THR A 72 -4.59 -7.17 -10.71
CA THR A 72 -4.56 -5.74 -10.42
C THR A 72 -5.16 -5.38 -9.06
N TYR A 73 -5.61 -6.35 -8.26
CA TYR A 73 -6.14 -6.08 -6.93
C TYR A 73 -5.03 -5.57 -6.01
N VAL A 74 -5.13 -4.32 -5.58
CA VAL A 74 -4.19 -3.66 -4.67
C VAL A 74 -4.70 -3.81 -3.24
N TYR A 75 -3.95 -4.47 -2.37
CA TYR A 75 -4.29 -4.56 -0.93
C TYR A 75 -3.76 -3.37 -0.14
N SER A 76 -2.53 -2.96 -0.42
CA SER A 76 -1.83 -1.97 0.40
C SER A 76 -0.91 -1.08 -0.43
N LEU A 77 -0.69 0.12 0.08
CA LEU A 77 0.18 1.13 -0.51
C LEU A 77 1.08 1.71 0.57
N TYR A 78 2.33 1.96 0.23
CA TYR A 78 3.27 2.69 1.05
C TYR A 78 4.16 3.57 0.16
N GLN A 79 4.28 4.85 0.47
CA GLN A 79 5.18 5.76 -0.24
C GLN A 79 6.36 6.15 0.64
N THR A 80 7.57 5.98 0.11
CA THR A 80 8.80 6.43 0.78
C THR A 80 8.92 7.95 0.75
N LYS A 81 9.75 8.49 1.63
CA LYS A 81 10.10 9.94 1.63
C LYS A 81 10.74 10.40 0.30
N GLN A 82 11.37 9.49 -0.43
CA GLN A 82 11.97 9.74 -1.76
C GLN A 82 10.96 9.66 -2.90
N GLY A 83 9.70 9.30 -2.62
CA GLY A 83 8.60 9.26 -3.58
C GLY A 83 8.34 7.90 -4.22
N SER A 84 9.16 6.88 -4.01
CA SER A 84 8.90 5.54 -4.52
C SER A 84 7.65 4.96 -3.87
N LEU A 85 6.75 4.38 -4.67
CA LEU A 85 5.49 3.78 -4.22
C LEU A 85 5.58 2.26 -4.21
N TYR A 86 5.41 1.67 -3.04
CA TYR A 86 5.27 0.24 -2.85
C TYR A 86 3.80 -0.15 -2.94
N ILE A 87 3.50 -1.18 -3.72
CA ILE A 87 2.14 -1.63 -4.04
C ILE A 87 2.04 -3.11 -3.69
N GLY A 88 1.31 -3.43 -2.65
CA GLY A 88 1.01 -4.82 -2.27
C GLY A 88 -0.22 -5.32 -3.00
N THR A 89 -0.08 -6.47 -3.66
CA THR A 89 -1.13 -7.03 -4.53
C THR A 89 -1.69 -8.35 -4.00
N SER A 90 -2.82 -8.74 -4.54
CA SER A 90 -3.38 -10.08 -4.41
C SER A 90 -2.77 -10.99 -5.48
N GLY A 91 -1.87 -11.89 -5.07
CA GLY A 91 -1.32 -12.94 -5.93
C GLY A 91 -0.17 -12.54 -6.87
N SER A 92 0.18 -11.24 -6.96
CA SER A 92 1.28 -10.77 -7.81
C SER A 92 2.50 -10.25 -7.04
N GLY A 93 2.54 -10.40 -5.72
CA GLY A 93 3.66 -9.93 -4.90
C GLY A 93 3.65 -8.42 -4.68
N VAL A 94 4.83 -7.81 -4.61
CA VAL A 94 5.02 -6.39 -4.42
C VAL A 94 5.61 -5.72 -5.65
N LEU A 95 4.99 -4.61 -6.05
CA LEU A 95 5.51 -3.73 -7.09
C LEU A 95 6.08 -2.47 -6.44
N ILE A 96 7.20 -1.99 -6.95
CA ILE A 96 7.78 -0.71 -6.56
C ILE A 96 7.74 0.19 -7.78
N TYR A 97 6.94 1.24 -7.71
CA TYR A 97 6.77 2.21 -8.77
C TYR A 97 7.59 3.47 -8.49
N ASP A 98 8.41 3.87 -9.44
CA ASP A 98 9.10 5.16 -9.43
C ASP A 98 8.28 6.16 -10.27
N PRO A 99 7.66 7.17 -9.66
CA PRO A 99 6.83 8.12 -10.39
C PRO A 99 7.61 9.10 -11.27
N GLN A 100 8.93 9.23 -11.09
CA GLN A 100 9.79 10.08 -11.93
C GLN A 100 10.09 9.40 -13.26
N THR A 101 10.52 8.15 -13.21
CA THR A 101 10.86 7.35 -14.40
C THR A 101 9.66 6.61 -14.98
N LYS A 102 8.58 6.46 -14.22
CA LYS A 102 7.39 5.64 -14.50
C LYS A 102 7.70 4.15 -14.68
N LEU A 103 8.81 3.69 -14.11
CA LEU A 103 9.22 2.30 -14.17
C LEU A 103 8.77 1.53 -12.93
N PHE A 104 8.56 0.23 -13.12
CA PHE A 104 8.25 -0.71 -12.06
C PHE A 104 9.42 -1.67 -11.81
N THR A 105 9.68 -1.95 -10.53
CA THR A 105 10.42 -3.14 -10.10
C THR A 105 9.42 -4.11 -9.50
N HIS A 106 9.48 -5.38 -9.87
CA HIS A 106 8.52 -6.39 -9.46
C HIS A 106 9.21 -7.54 -8.70
N TYR A 107 8.76 -7.80 -7.48
CA TYR A 107 9.21 -8.90 -6.64
C TYR A 107 8.04 -9.84 -6.33
N TYR A 108 8.27 -11.13 -6.54
CA TYR A 108 7.31 -12.20 -6.28
C TYR A 108 8.06 -13.49 -5.95
N THR A 109 7.38 -14.51 -5.43
CA THR A 109 7.99 -15.76 -4.97
C THR A 109 8.82 -16.49 -6.04
N GLY A 110 8.61 -16.22 -7.32
CA GLY A 110 9.38 -16.78 -8.42
C GLY A 110 10.71 -16.10 -8.70
N ASN A 111 10.98 -14.89 -8.17
CA ASN A 111 12.22 -14.16 -8.42
C ASN A 111 12.93 -13.65 -7.16
N CYS A 112 12.37 -13.86 -5.99
CA CYS A 112 12.97 -13.50 -4.72
C CYS A 112 12.54 -14.45 -3.60
N ALA A 113 13.11 -14.28 -2.41
CA ALA A 113 12.86 -15.15 -1.26
C ALA A 113 11.61 -14.75 -0.45
N MET A 114 10.60 -14.10 -1.05
CA MET A 114 9.34 -13.84 -0.37
C MET A 114 8.57 -15.12 -0.08
N ILE A 115 7.83 -15.12 1.04
CA ILE A 115 7.07 -16.27 1.51
C ILE A 115 5.69 -16.40 0.82
N SER A 116 5.17 -15.30 0.25
CA SER A 116 3.88 -15.25 -0.46
C SER A 116 3.80 -14.12 -1.46
N ASN A 117 2.88 -14.25 -2.41
CA ASN A 117 2.51 -13.20 -3.37
C ASN A 117 1.29 -12.37 -2.95
N ASN A 118 0.63 -12.71 -1.84
CA ASN A 118 -0.45 -11.91 -1.27
C ASN A 118 0.13 -10.95 -0.22
N ILE A 119 0.21 -9.67 -0.54
CA ILE A 119 0.82 -8.65 0.32
C ILE A 119 -0.28 -7.79 0.94
N TYR A 120 -0.67 -8.13 2.16
CA TYR A 120 -1.81 -7.52 2.85
C TYR A 120 -1.52 -6.14 3.41
N THR A 121 -0.32 -5.95 3.98
CA THR A 121 0.10 -4.67 4.56
C THR A 121 1.57 -4.42 4.27
N ILE A 122 1.90 -3.15 4.02
CA ILE A 122 3.27 -2.68 3.84
C ILE A 122 3.52 -1.61 4.90
N LEU A 123 4.51 -1.82 5.74
CA LEU A 123 4.98 -0.86 6.73
C LEU A 123 6.47 -0.62 6.56
N SER A 124 6.96 0.52 7.01
CA SER A 124 8.40 0.82 7.04
C SER A 124 8.76 1.43 8.37
N ASP A 125 9.95 1.09 8.87
CA ASP A 125 10.57 1.74 10.01
C ASP A 125 11.42 2.97 9.59
N GLU A 126 12.13 3.57 10.56
CA GLU A 126 13.01 4.71 10.33
C GLU A 126 14.26 4.35 9.52
N ASP A 127 14.69 3.09 9.55
CA ASP A 127 15.87 2.57 8.84
C ASP A 127 15.56 2.18 7.39
N ASN A 128 14.30 2.39 6.96
CA ASN A 128 13.76 2.01 5.65
C ASN A 128 13.73 0.49 5.41
N GLU A 129 13.69 -0.33 6.46
CA GLU A 129 13.25 -1.70 6.37
C GLU A 129 11.76 -1.72 6.00
N ILE A 130 11.40 -2.50 5.00
CA ILE A 130 10.02 -2.67 4.57
C ILE A 130 9.50 -4.00 5.10
N LEU A 131 8.47 -3.94 5.92
CA LEU A 131 7.82 -5.13 6.46
C LEU A 131 6.53 -5.40 5.70
N LEU A 132 6.42 -6.62 5.16
CA LEU A 132 5.31 -7.11 4.35
C LEU A 132 4.56 -8.18 5.14
N SER A 133 3.28 -7.99 5.42
CA SER A 133 2.44 -9.05 5.99
C SER A 133 1.75 -9.86 4.90
N THR A 134 1.67 -11.16 5.11
CA THR A 134 1.11 -12.13 4.16
C THR A 134 0.26 -13.16 4.88
N GLU A 135 -0.43 -14.04 4.15
CA GLU A 135 -1.15 -15.18 4.73
C GLU A 135 -0.23 -16.26 5.33
N ASN A 136 1.07 -16.23 5.01
CA ASN A 136 2.03 -17.24 5.42
C ASN A 136 3.09 -16.74 6.40
N GLY A 137 3.00 -15.50 6.86
CA GLY A 137 3.95 -14.89 7.78
C GLY A 137 4.30 -13.45 7.41
N LEU A 138 5.41 -12.99 7.94
CA LEU A 138 5.98 -11.68 7.64
C LEU A 138 7.23 -11.83 6.78
N THR A 139 7.46 -10.86 5.91
CA THR A 139 8.70 -10.76 5.12
C THR A 139 9.28 -9.37 5.32
N SER A 140 10.51 -9.28 5.83
CA SER A 140 11.32 -8.05 5.81
C SER A 140 12.01 -7.92 4.46
N PHE A 141 11.91 -6.76 3.85
CA PHE A 141 12.63 -6.40 2.64
C PHE A 141 13.60 -5.26 2.92
N TYR A 142 14.86 -5.46 2.57
CA TYR A 142 15.93 -4.48 2.69
C TYR A 142 16.26 -3.89 1.32
N PRO A 143 15.72 -2.70 0.96
CA PRO A 143 15.79 -2.18 -0.41
C PRO A 143 17.20 -1.94 -0.92
N LYS A 144 18.13 -1.49 -0.06
CA LYS A 144 19.53 -1.22 -0.44
C LYS A 144 20.27 -2.49 -0.87
N GLN A 145 20.04 -3.58 -0.15
CA GLN A 145 20.67 -4.90 -0.41
C GLN A 145 19.85 -5.73 -1.40
N LYS A 146 18.61 -5.36 -1.66
CA LYS A 146 17.61 -6.16 -2.42
C LYS A 146 17.43 -7.56 -1.85
N THR A 147 17.48 -7.69 -0.51
CA THR A 147 17.36 -8.97 0.20
C THR A 147 16.04 -9.06 0.94
N PHE A 148 15.57 -10.30 1.10
CA PHE A 148 14.33 -10.64 1.79
C PHE A 148 14.63 -11.61 2.93
N TYR A 149 13.96 -11.40 4.06
CA TYR A 149 14.04 -12.27 5.23
C TYR A 149 12.63 -12.59 5.71
N ASN A 150 12.33 -13.89 5.87
CA ASN A 150 11.00 -14.34 6.27
C ASN A 150 10.95 -14.67 7.75
N TRP A 151 9.93 -14.19 8.42
CA TRP A 151 9.63 -14.50 9.80
C TRP A 151 8.54 -15.56 9.85
N THR A 152 8.82 -16.67 10.51
CA THR A 152 7.91 -17.83 10.64
C THR A 152 7.66 -18.17 12.11
N LYS A 153 6.80 -19.19 12.36
CA LYS A 153 6.54 -19.68 13.72
C LYS A 153 7.81 -20.18 14.40
N GLU A 154 8.69 -20.84 13.66
CA GLU A 154 9.98 -21.34 14.16
C GLU A 154 10.90 -20.20 14.64
N MET A 155 10.68 -18.98 14.13
CA MET A 155 11.38 -17.76 14.52
C MET A 155 10.66 -16.96 15.60
N GLY A 156 9.58 -17.52 16.18
CA GLY A 156 8.89 -16.94 17.32
C GLY A 156 7.66 -16.11 16.97
N LEU A 157 7.18 -16.08 15.70
CA LEU A 157 5.87 -15.51 15.42
C LEU A 157 4.77 -16.32 16.10
N MET A 158 3.88 -15.64 16.81
CA MET A 158 2.73 -16.28 17.46
C MET A 158 1.70 -16.75 16.42
N THR A 159 1.58 -16.06 15.29
CA THR A 159 0.75 -16.43 14.16
C THR A 159 1.46 -16.13 12.84
N THR A 160 1.16 -16.92 11.80
CA THR A 160 1.61 -16.67 10.43
C THR A 160 0.47 -16.20 9.53
N HIS A 161 -0.77 -16.18 10.03
CA HIS A 161 -1.93 -15.76 9.26
C HIS A 161 -2.27 -14.31 9.61
N PHE A 162 -2.03 -13.42 8.67
CA PHE A 162 -2.39 -12.01 8.76
C PHE A 162 -3.56 -11.71 7.83
N ASN A 163 -4.38 -10.74 8.20
CA ASN A 163 -5.50 -10.29 7.39
C ASN A 163 -5.15 -9.00 6.63
N ALA A 164 -5.85 -8.75 5.54
CA ALA A 164 -5.73 -7.49 4.84
C ALA A 164 -6.08 -6.30 5.76
N LEU A 165 -5.30 -5.20 5.66
CA LEU A 165 -5.48 -3.96 6.41
C LEU A 165 -5.31 -4.09 7.94
N SER A 166 -4.66 -5.14 8.44
CA SER A 166 -4.49 -5.38 9.88
C SER A 166 -3.25 -4.71 10.49
N GLY A 167 -2.35 -4.17 9.69
CA GLY A 167 -1.08 -3.62 10.17
C GLY A 167 -1.10 -2.11 10.42
N THR A 168 -0.42 -1.68 11.48
CA THR A 168 -0.16 -0.27 11.77
C THR A 168 1.20 -0.07 12.41
N LEU A 169 1.77 1.13 12.24
CA LEU A 169 3.00 1.56 12.91
C LEU A 169 2.64 2.46 14.10
N ARG A 170 3.15 2.12 15.27
CA ARG A 170 3.06 2.99 16.46
C ARG A 170 4.12 4.11 16.43
N ARG A 171 3.89 5.18 17.18
CA ARG A 171 4.82 6.32 17.32
C ARG A 171 6.22 5.95 17.83
N ASN A 172 6.37 4.80 18.47
CA ASN A 172 7.66 4.28 18.96
C ASN A 172 8.31 3.25 18.03
N ASN A 173 7.95 3.27 16.75
CA ASN A 173 8.43 2.37 15.69
C ASN A 173 8.13 0.88 15.92
N ASN A 174 7.17 0.53 16.75
CA ASN A 174 6.71 -0.83 16.87
C ASN A 174 5.62 -1.12 15.84
N PHE A 175 5.82 -2.17 15.05
CA PHE A 175 4.80 -2.70 14.17
C PHE A 175 3.73 -3.46 14.96
N ILE A 176 2.48 -3.33 14.53
CA ILE A 176 1.34 -4.10 15.04
C ILE A 176 0.58 -4.64 13.83
N PHE A 177 0.27 -5.93 13.90
CA PHE A 177 -0.50 -6.65 12.89
C PHE A 177 -1.72 -7.34 13.51
#